data_c13957e7a32c6e388adfa53f669b57eb
#
_entry.id   c13957e7a32c6e388adfa53f669b57eb
#
_cell.length_a   1.000
_cell.length_b   1.000
_cell.length_c   1.000
_cell.angle_alpha   90.00
_cell.angle_beta   90.00
_cell.angle_gamma   90.00
#
_symmetry.space_group_name_H-M   'P 1'
#
loop_
_entity.id
_entity.type
_entity.pdbx_description
1 polymer ?
#
loop_
_entity_poly.entity_id
_entity_poly.type
_entity_poly.pdbx_seq_one_letter_code
_entity_poly.pdbx_strand_id
1 'polypeptide(L)'
;PLKLDFRVFLAPFFDPVIMLFLGGFILSQALAKYDLDGLLAGAILRRTGSKPKHVLFGMMAVAAFLSMWMSNTAATALLVGLALTIIRRLEPGDPFRVALILGIPFAANIGGVATPIGTPPNAIALGILADHGIQISFVRWMLVGVPVTIAIFLVLWWLLLRLFPARARSVTLPPAGDTRLDRRQWTITIVFVVTILLWLTAELHHLPSAVVAVIPALIFTGLRILDKEDFGRVGWDILILMGGGLSLGVAIRESGLTAWALTLVRLGGLNPILLTAIFTVVAMIVTTFISNTSTAALLLPLVAGLSPHPAVPVLAVAIGVSVSMVLPVSTPPNAIAYGSGLVSVRTMARAGLILSAIALVIVVLGVVGLTRLLGYAQ
;
A
#
# COMPACT_ATOMS: atom_id res chain seq x y z
N PRO A 1 29.36 9.37 -26.86
CA PRO A 1 28.52 8.22 -26.62
C PRO A 1 28.87 7.65 -25.25
N LEU A 2 27.90 7.69 -24.33
CA LEU A 2 28.01 7.05 -23.02
C LEU A 2 28.35 5.57 -23.23
N LYS A 3 29.56 5.13 -22.88
CA LYS A 3 29.93 3.71 -22.81
C LYS A 3 29.31 3.11 -21.53
N LEU A 4 27.98 3.09 -21.45
CA LEU A 4 27.29 2.51 -20.33
C LEU A 4 27.19 1.00 -20.56
N ASP A 5 27.65 0.21 -19.60
CA ASP A 5 27.41 -1.23 -19.58
C ASP A 5 25.91 -1.45 -19.34
N PHE A 6 25.20 -2.04 -20.30
CA PHE A 6 23.78 -2.33 -20.20
C PHE A 6 23.41 -3.17 -18.95
N ARG A 7 24.37 -3.94 -18.40
CA ARG A 7 24.20 -4.71 -17.18
C ARG A 7 23.81 -3.85 -15.98
N VAL A 8 24.28 -2.60 -15.95
CA VAL A 8 23.95 -1.65 -14.88
C VAL A 8 22.46 -1.33 -14.86
N PHE A 9 21.79 -1.38 -16.03
CA PHE A 9 20.34 -1.14 -16.15
C PHE A 9 19.49 -2.40 -15.93
N LEU A 10 20.08 -3.60 -16.04
CA LEU A 10 19.38 -4.86 -15.80
C LEU A 10 19.49 -5.31 -14.34
N ALA A 11 20.56 -4.97 -13.65
CA ALA A 11 20.76 -5.35 -12.25
C ALA A 11 19.60 -4.96 -11.33
N PRO A 12 18.96 -3.78 -11.45
CA PRO A 12 17.83 -3.40 -10.62
C PRO A 12 16.60 -4.30 -10.70
N PHE A 13 16.44 -5.11 -11.77
CA PHE A 13 15.34 -6.07 -11.85
C PHE A 13 15.49 -7.24 -10.86
N PHE A 14 16.68 -7.43 -10.29
CA PHE A 14 16.98 -8.42 -9.25
C PHE A 14 17.33 -7.76 -7.91
N ASP A 15 16.90 -6.52 -7.71
CA ASP A 15 17.09 -5.83 -6.43
C ASP A 15 16.45 -6.63 -5.28
N PRO A 16 17.09 -6.69 -4.10
CA PRO A 16 16.54 -7.38 -2.94
C PRO A 16 15.11 -6.96 -2.57
N VAL A 17 14.73 -5.71 -2.84
CA VAL A 17 13.37 -5.23 -2.58
C VAL A 17 12.33 -5.89 -3.50
N ILE A 18 12.70 -6.27 -4.72
CA ILE A 18 11.83 -7.01 -5.65
C ILE A 18 11.61 -8.43 -5.12
N MET A 19 12.65 -9.07 -4.59
CA MET A 19 12.54 -10.38 -3.96
C MET A 19 11.67 -10.32 -2.69
N LEU A 20 11.78 -9.26 -1.91
CA LEU A 20 10.91 -9.02 -0.77
C LEU A 20 9.42 -8.94 -1.20
N PHE A 21 9.16 -8.22 -2.28
CA PHE A 21 7.81 -8.06 -2.81
C PHE A 21 7.25 -9.35 -3.42
N LEU A 22 8.09 -10.10 -4.13
CA LEU A 22 7.75 -11.42 -4.66
C LEU A 22 7.31 -12.38 -3.53
N GLY A 23 8.05 -12.42 -2.42
CA GLY A 23 7.68 -13.22 -1.24
C GLY A 23 6.34 -12.78 -0.64
N GLY A 24 6.08 -11.48 -0.56
CA GLY A 24 4.78 -10.94 -0.15
C GLY A 24 3.63 -11.39 -1.06
N PHE A 25 3.83 -11.38 -2.38
CA PHE A 25 2.83 -11.87 -3.33
C PHE A 25 2.59 -13.38 -3.20
N ILE A 26 3.62 -14.18 -2.96
CA ILE A 26 3.50 -15.62 -2.74
C ILE A 26 2.71 -15.92 -1.46
N LEU A 27 2.99 -15.19 -0.37
CA LEU A 27 2.20 -15.26 0.87
C LEU A 27 0.74 -14.92 0.61
N SER A 28 0.49 -13.81 -0.07
CA SER A 28 -0.85 -13.35 -0.45
C SER A 28 -1.59 -14.39 -1.29
N GLN A 29 -0.93 -15.00 -2.26
CA GLN A 29 -1.51 -16.04 -3.12
C GLN A 29 -1.92 -17.29 -2.33
N ALA A 30 -1.11 -17.70 -1.34
CA ALA A 30 -1.44 -18.82 -0.47
C ALA A 30 -2.64 -18.51 0.43
N LEU A 31 -2.71 -17.30 1.01
CA LEU A 31 -3.85 -16.86 1.81
C LEU A 31 -5.14 -16.88 1.00
N ALA A 32 -5.12 -16.30 -0.22
CA ALA A 32 -6.28 -16.23 -1.10
C ALA A 32 -6.72 -17.61 -1.61
N LYS A 33 -5.78 -18.48 -2.02
CA LYS A 33 -6.09 -19.83 -2.54
C LYS A 33 -6.85 -20.69 -1.52
N TYR A 34 -6.57 -20.49 -0.23
CA TYR A 34 -7.16 -21.27 0.87
C TYR A 34 -8.19 -20.47 1.68
N ASP A 35 -8.70 -19.33 1.16
CA ASP A 35 -9.74 -18.48 1.75
C ASP A 35 -9.45 -18.05 3.21
N LEU A 36 -8.16 -17.96 3.57
CA LEU A 36 -7.75 -17.52 4.91
C LEU A 36 -8.04 -16.05 5.17
N ASP A 37 -7.98 -15.24 4.13
CA ASP A 37 -8.35 -13.83 4.13
C ASP A 37 -9.86 -13.65 4.38
N GLY A 38 -10.71 -14.49 3.78
CA GLY A 38 -12.14 -14.51 4.02
C GLY A 38 -12.50 -14.97 5.44
N LEU A 39 -11.83 -16.01 5.95
CA LEU A 39 -12.00 -16.48 7.32
C LEU A 39 -11.62 -15.39 8.34
N LEU A 40 -10.50 -14.70 8.13
CA LEU A 40 -10.04 -13.60 8.98
C LEU A 40 -11.03 -12.43 8.93
N ALA A 41 -11.49 -12.05 7.75
CA ALA A 41 -12.49 -11.01 7.55
C ALA A 41 -13.77 -11.32 8.33
N GLY A 42 -14.29 -12.54 8.19
CA GLY A 42 -15.46 -13.01 8.92
C GLY A 42 -15.27 -12.99 10.43
N ALA A 43 -14.10 -13.41 10.94
CA ALA A 43 -13.79 -13.42 12.36
C ALA A 43 -13.77 -12.01 12.99
N ILE A 44 -13.19 -11.04 12.30
CA ILE A 44 -13.14 -9.65 12.76
C ILE A 44 -14.53 -9.02 12.72
N LEU A 45 -15.27 -9.19 11.61
CA LEU A 45 -16.59 -8.58 11.44
C LEU A 45 -17.61 -9.06 12.49
N ARG A 46 -17.54 -10.31 12.90
CA ARG A 46 -18.39 -10.83 13.99
C ARG A 46 -18.25 -10.06 15.30
N ARG A 47 -17.08 -9.48 15.54
CA ARG A 47 -16.78 -8.72 16.77
C ARG A 47 -17.24 -7.26 16.69
N THR A 48 -17.62 -6.76 15.50
CA THR A 48 -18.02 -5.35 15.33
C THR A 48 -19.43 -5.04 15.82
N GLY A 49 -20.29 -6.05 15.98
CA GLY A 49 -21.70 -5.89 16.29
C GLY A 49 -22.49 -5.32 15.10
N SER A 50 -23.74 -4.89 15.34
CA SER A 50 -24.70 -4.48 14.30
C SER A 50 -24.79 -2.97 14.07
N LYS A 51 -24.10 -2.13 14.86
CA LYS A 51 -24.19 -0.66 14.66
C LYS A 51 -23.44 -0.22 13.42
N PRO A 52 -24.05 0.59 12.50
CA PRO A 52 -23.44 0.98 11.23
C PRO A 52 -22.01 1.52 11.35
N LYS A 53 -21.76 2.41 12.32
CA LYS A 53 -20.44 2.98 12.56
C LYS A 53 -19.37 1.94 12.89
N HIS A 54 -19.73 0.88 13.63
CA HIS A 54 -18.81 -0.19 13.99
C HIS A 54 -18.61 -1.16 12.82
N VAL A 55 -19.66 -1.43 12.04
CA VAL A 55 -19.58 -2.26 10.83
C VAL A 55 -18.67 -1.58 9.80
N LEU A 56 -18.83 -0.28 9.57
CA LEU A 56 -17.93 0.47 8.68
C LEU A 56 -16.49 0.41 9.18
N PHE A 57 -16.26 0.66 10.48
CA PHE A 57 -14.92 0.58 11.07
C PHE A 57 -14.31 -0.81 10.88
N GLY A 58 -15.07 -1.87 11.16
CA GLY A 58 -14.60 -3.25 11.02
C GLY A 58 -14.27 -3.61 9.58
N MET A 59 -15.15 -3.27 8.63
CA MET A 59 -14.89 -3.50 7.19
C MET A 59 -13.62 -2.77 6.73
N MET A 60 -13.46 -1.52 7.12
CA MET A 60 -12.28 -0.73 6.81
C MET A 60 -11.03 -1.28 7.51
N ALA A 61 -11.13 -1.68 8.78
CA ALA A 61 -10.00 -2.23 9.53
C ALA A 61 -9.50 -3.56 8.94
N VAL A 62 -10.44 -4.42 8.51
CA VAL A 62 -10.08 -5.65 7.78
C VAL A 62 -9.41 -5.31 6.45
N ALA A 63 -9.98 -4.37 5.68
CA ALA A 63 -9.40 -3.95 4.40
C ALA A 63 -7.97 -3.42 4.59
N ALA A 64 -7.76 -2.54 5.56
CA ALA A 64 -6.45 -1.99 5.86
C ALA A 64 -5.47 -3.07 6.34
N PHE A 65 -5.91 -3.95 7.25
CA PHE A 65 -5.06 -5.01 7.80
C PHE A 65 -4.64 -6.03 6.73
N LEU A 66 -5.57 -6.51 5.92
CA LEU A 66 -5.26 -7.44 4.83
C LEU A 66 -4.30 -6.79 3.83
N SER A 67 -4.54 -5.52 3.51
CA SER A 67 -3.74 -4.77 2.55
C SER A 67 -2.31 -4.47 3.02
N MET A 68 -2.00 -4.64 4.29
CA MET A 68 -0.62 -4.60 4.79
C MET A 68 0.22 -5.78 4.26
N TRP A 69 -0.42 -6.91 3.93
CA TRP A 69 0.25 -8.19 3.67
C TRP A 69 -0.10 -8.79 2.31
N MET A 70 -1.12 -8.26 1.63
CA MET A 70 -1.57 -8.71 0.32
C MET A 70 -1.92 -7.51 -0.58
N SER A 71 -2.16 -7.77 -1.87
CA SER A 71 -2.48 -6.67 -2.78
C SER A 71 -3.77 -5.94 -2.38
N ASN A 72 -3.76 -4.61 -2.46
CA ASN A 72 -4.91 -3.75 -2.19
C ASN A 72 -6.13 -4.18 -3.04
N THR A 73 -5.87 -4.64 -4.27
CA THR A 73 -6.89 -5.11 -5.22
C THR A 73 -7.59 -6.36 -4.71
N ALA A 74 -6.82 -7.36 -4.26
CA ALA A 74 -7.37 -8.61 -3.74
C ALA A 74 -8.18 -8.37 -2.46
N ALA A 75 -7.64 -7.62 -1.49
CA ALA A 75 -8.34 -7.25 -0.27
C ALA A 75 -9.65 -6.50 -0.56
N THR A 76 -9.63 -5.60 -1.54
CA THR A 76 -10.82 -4.84 -1.94
C THR A 76 -11.86 -5.73 -2.62
N ALA A 77 -11.46 -6.60 -3.55
CA ALA A 77 -12.38 -7.48 -4.27
C ALA A 77 -13.14 -8.41 -3.31
N LEU A 78 -12.42 -9.03 -2.37
CA LEU A 78 -13.00 -9.86 -1.33
C LEU A 78 -14.04 -9.10 -0.51
N LEU A 79 -13.66 -7.93 0.01
CA LEU A 79 -14.50 -7.20 0.96
C LEU A 79 -15.63 -6.43 0.28
N VAL A 80 -15.49 -5.99 -0.96
CA VAL A 80 -16.61 -5.43 -1.73
C VAL A 80 -17.67 -6.50 -1.97
N GLY A 81 -17.27 -7.74 -2.30
CA GLY A 81 -18.20 -8.86 -2.39
C GLY A 81 -19.01 -9.05 -1.10
N LEU A 82 -18.33 -9.02 0.05
CA LEU A 82 -18.97 -9.14 1.36
C LEU A 82 -19.86 -7.92 1.67
N ALA A 83 -19.40 -6.70 1.37
CA ALA A 83 -20.20 -5.47 1.55
C ALA A 83 -21.49 -5.49 0.73
N LEU A 84 -21.46 -6.01 -0.50
CA LEU A 84 -22.65 -6.13 -1.33
C LEU A 84 -23.71 -7.05 -0.69
N THR A 85 -23.33 -8.09 0.04
CA THR A 85 -24.29 -8.93 0.77
C THR A 85 -24.98 -8.16 1.91
N ILE A 86 -24.25 -7.27 2.58
CA ILE A 86 -24.77 -6.37 3.62
C ILE A 86 -25.69 -5.31 2.98
N ILE A 87 -25.23 -4.68 1.90
CA ILE A 87 -25.92 -3.59 1.21
C ILE A 87 -27.29 -4.03 0.65
N ARG A 88 -27.41 -5.29 0.19
CA ARG A 88 -28.70 -5.85 -0.29
C ARG A 88 -29.79 -5.86 0.78
N ARG A 89 -29.41 -5.80 2.06
CA ARG A 89 -30.32 -5.79 3.22
C ARG A 89 -30.64 -4.38 3.73
N LEU A 90 -29.96 -3.35 3.19
CA LEU A 90 -30.21 -1.96 3.49
C LEU A 90 -31.22 -1.34 2.50
N GLU A 91 -31.94 -0.35 2.96
CA GLU A 91 -32.87 0.41 2.09
C GLU A 91 -32.13 0.99 0.88
N PRO A 92 -32.74 0.97 -0.34
CA PRO A 92 -32.08 1.44 -1.56
C PRO A 92 -31.53 2.87 -1.50
N GLY A 93 -32.12 3.74 -0.70
CA GLY A 93 -31.74 5.15 -0.56
C GLY A 93 -30.84 5.45 0.64
N ASP A 94 -30.34 4.44 1.40
CA ASP A 94 -29.49 4.68 2.56
C ASP A 94 -28.08 5.13 2.12
N PRO A 95 -27.61 6.34 2.48
CA PRO A 95 -26.26 6.81 2.15
C PRO A 95 -25.14 5.91 2.68
N PHE A 96 -25.39 5.15 3.72
CA PHE A 96 -24.42 4.22 4.31
C PHE A 96 -23.92 3.14 3.32
N ARG A 97 -24.71 2.81 2.27
CA ARG A 97 -24.30 1.94 1.17
C ARG A 97 -23.06 2.48 0.47
N VAL A 98 -23.02 3.80 0.24
CA VAL A 98 -21.87 4.50 -0.36
C VAL A 98 -20.68 4.50 0.59
N ALA A 99 -20.90 4.73 1.90
CA ALA A 99 -19.83 4.69 2.90
C ALA A 99 -19.13 3.33 2.93
N LEU A 100 -19.90 2.23 2.90
CA LEU A 100 -19.34 0.86 2.89
C LEU A 100 -18.49 0.61 1.64
N ILE A 101 -19.00 0.96 0.46
CA ILE A 101 -18.30 0.69 -0.80
C ILE A 101 -17.06 1.56 -0.96
N LEU A 102 -17.07 2.83 -0.54
CA LEU A 102 -15.90 3.70 -0.60
C LEU A 102 -14.88 3.40 0.51
N GLY A 103 -15.36 3.04 1.69
CA GLY A 103 -14.52 2.78 2.86
C GLY A 103 -13.53 1.64 2.63
N ILE A 104 -13.93 0.61 1.89
CA ILE A 104 -13.10 -0.58 1.64
C ILE A 104 -11.86 -0.24 0.79
N PRO A 105 -11.97 0.26 -0.46
CA PRO A 105 -10.79 0.55 -1.29
C PRO A 105 -9.91 1.64 -0.70
N PHE A 106 -10.52 2.66 -0.09
CA PHE A 106 -9.75 3.73 0.53
C PHE A 106 -8.96 3.21 1.74
N ALA A 107 -9.59 2.39 2.59
CA ALA A 107 -8.89 1.76 3.71
C ALA A 107 -7.82 0.75 3.25
N ALA A 108 -8.05 0.01 2.16
CA ALA A 108 -7.05 -0.88 1.58
C ALA A 108 -5.84 -0.10 1.08
N ASN A 109 -6.04 0.99 0.31
CA ASN A 109 -4.94 1.82 -0.16
C ASN A 109 -4.14 2.45 1.01
N ILE A 110 -4.81 2.93 2.06
CA ILE A 110 -4.19 3.47 3.28
C ILE A 110 -3.44 2.36 4.02
N GLY A 111 -4.03 1.17 4.17
CA GLY A 111 -3.44 0.04 4.85
C GLY A 111 -2.13 -0.44 4.21
N GLY A 112 -2.07 -0.44 2.88
CA GLY A 112 -0.86 -0.80 2.13
C GLY A 112 0.36 0.08 2.45
N VAL A 113 0.17 1.30 2.94
CA VAL A 113 1.27 2.18 3.38
C VAL A 113 1.99 1.66 4.61
N ALA A 114 1.31 0.90 5.47
CA ALA A 114 1.82 0.52 6.78
C ALA A 114 3.05 -0.38 6.75
N THR A 115 3.24 -1.18 5.68
CA THR A 115 4.38 -2.11 5.56
C THR A 115 5.16 -1.91 4.26
N PRO A 116 6.43 -2.33 4.20
CA PRO A 116 7.22 -2.29 2.97
C PRO A 116 6.57 -2.98 1.77
N ILE A 117 5.85 -4.08 2.01
CA ILE A 117 5.26 -4.95 0.98
C ILE A 117 3.80 -4.67 0.66
N GLY A 118 3.14 -3.77 1.40
CA GLY A 118 1.70 -3.53 1.24
C GLY A 118 1.34 -2.78 -0.06
N THR A 119 2.26 -1.98 -0.61
CA THR A 119 2.03 -1.28 -1.88
C THR A 119 3.35 -1.03 -2.63
N PRO A 120 3.39 -1.13 -3.97
CA PRO A 120 4.62 -1.01 -4.75
C PRO A 120 5.42 0.29 -4.56
N PRO A 121 4.80 1.47 -4.39
CA PRO A 121 5.56 2.70 -4.09
C PRO A 121 6.50 2.60 -2.90
N ASN A 122 6.12 1.84 -1.85
CA ASN A 122 6.95 1.65 -0.66
C ASN A 122 8.25 0.93 -1.00
N ALA A 123 8.15 -0.15 -1.78
CA ALA A 123 9.29 -0.94 -2.19
C ALA A 123 10.21 -0.15 -3.14
N ILE A 124 9.65 0.60 -4.10
CA ILE A 124 10.43 1.47 -4.98
C ILE A 124 11.19 2.51 -4.16
N ALA A 125 10.55 3.12 -3.17
CA ALA A 125 11.19 4.08 -2.27
C ALA A 125 12.37 3.44 -1.50
N LEU A 126 12.20 2.23 -0.98
CA LEU A 126 13.25 1.50 -0.27
C LEU A 126 14.44 1.19 -1.16
N GLY A 127 14.21 0.73 -2.39
CA GLY A 127 15.27 0.46 -3.36
C GLY A 127 16.05 1.73 -3.72
N ILE A 128 15.35 2.83 -4.02
CA ILE A 128 15.98 4.11 -4.34
C ILE A 128 16.77 4.67 -3.15
N LEU A 129 16.25 4.58 -1.93
CA LEU A 129 16.98 5.02 -0.74
C LEU A 129 18.21 4.16 -0.48
N ALA A 130 18.14 2.84 -0.70
CA ALA A 130 19.28 1.94 -0.60
C ALA A 130 20.39 2.31 -1.59
N ASP A 131 20.04 2.68 -2.84
CA ASP A 131 20.98 3.19 -3.86
C ASP A 131 21.68 4.49 -3.43
N HIS A 132 21.07 5.27 -2.53
CA HIS A 132 21.64 6.46 -1.91
C HIS A 132 22.35 6.19 -0.57
N GLY A 133 22.58 4.91 -0.23
CA GLY A 133 23.24 4.50 1.02
C GLY A 133 22.34 4.55 2.26
N ILE A 134 21.03 4.79 2.09
CA ILE A 134 20.08 4.90 3.20
C ILE A 134 19.30 3.59 3.32
N GLN A 135 19.69 2.77 4.32
CA GLN A 135 19.06 1.49 4.59
C GLN A 135 17.91 1.66 5.60
N ILE A 136 16.69 1.34 5.18
CA ILE A 136 15.50 1.36 6.05
C ILE A 136 15.02 -0.09 6.24
N SER A 137 15.10 -0.61 7.47
CA SER A 137 14.62 -1.95 7.80
C SER A 137 13.08 -2.02 7.74
N PHE A 138 12.55 -3.24 7.70
CA PHE A 138 11.10 -3.48 7.69
C PHE A 138 10.40 -2.78 8.86
N VAL A 139 10.94 -2.92 10.07
CA VAL A 139 10.41 -2.30 11.29
C VAL A 139 10.51 -0.78 11.21
N ARG A 140 11.64 -0.26 10.76
CA ARG A 140 11.84 1.19 10.65
C ARG A 140 10.86 1.83 9.68
N TRP A 141 10.52 1.15 8.57
CA TRP A 141 9.43 1.61 7.72
C TRP A 141 8.10 1.65 8.50
N MET A 142 7.77 0.56 9.23
CA MET A 142 6.52 0.48 9.98
C MET A 142 6.40 1.54 11.07
N LEU A 143 7.51 1.95 11.69
CA LEU A 143 7.52 3.03 12.69
C LEU A 143 7.08 4.39 12.10
N VAL A 144 7.21 4.58 10.80
CA VAL A 144 6.67 5.74 10.08
C VAL A 144 5.31 5.42 9.47
N GLY A 145 5.20 4.31 8.76
CA GLY A 145 4.02 3.94 7.98
C GLY A 145 2.78 3.67 8.84
N VAL A 146 2.92 2.93 9.95
CA VAL A 146 1.77 2.56 10.80
C VAL A 146 1.12 3.77 11.47
N PRO A 147 1.85 4.69 12.12
CA PRO A 147 1.22 5.88 12.70
C PRO A 147 0.52 6.76 11.68
N VAL A 148 1.14 6.98 10.51
CA VAL A 148 0.53 7.74 9.41
C VAL A 148 -0.73 7.04 8.89
N THR A 149 -0.67 5.72 8.70
CA THR A 149 -1.83 4.90 8.31
C THR A 149 -2.97 5.04 9.31
N ILE A 150 -2.70 4.90 10.61
CA ILE A 150 -3.73 5.01 11.66
C ILE A 150 -4.37 6.41 11.63
N ALA A 151 -3.58 7.47 11.52
CA ALA A 151 -4.09 8.84 11.51
C ALA A 151 -5.02 9.06 10.31
N ILE A 152 -4.60 8.66 9.09
CA ILE A 152 -5.42 8.83 7.88
C ILE A 152 -6.65 7.91 7.91
N PHE A 153 -6.53 6.69 8.43
CA PHE A 153 -7.64 5.74 8.59
C PHE A 153 -8.75 6.29 9.50
N LEU A 154 -8.39 6.88 10.63
CA LEU A 154 -9.36 7.48 11.55
C LEU A 154 -10.07 8.70 10.92
N VAL A 155 -9.32 9.53 10.19
CA VAL A 155 -9.89 10.62 9.41
C VAL A 155 -10.85 10.10 8.34
N LEU A 156 -10.48 9.06 7.59
CA LEU A 156 -11.35 8.44 6.59
C LEU A 156 -12.65 7.93 7.22
N TRP A 157 -12.56 7.18 8.31
CA TRP A 157 -13.72 6.66 9.02
C TRP A 157 -14.67 7.78 9.46
N TRP A 158 -14.11 8.81 10.09
CA TRP A 158 -14.89 9.98 10.51
C TRP A 158 -15.52 10.73 9.33
N LEU A 159 -14.75 10.94 8.24
CA LEU A 159 -15.21 11.63 7.04
C LEU A 159 -16.36 10.88 6.37
N LEU A 160 -16.27 9.58 6.21
CA LEU A 160 -17.32 8.77 5.59
C LEU A 160 -18.63 8.79 6.40
N LEU A 161 -18.53 8.73 7.74
CA LEU A 161 -19.70 8.85 8.61
C LEU A 161 -20.38 10.23 8.52
N ARG A 162 -19.59 11.27 8.24
CA ARG A 162 -20.12 12.64 8.07
C ARG A 162 -20.70 12.87 6.69
N LEU A 163 -20.06 12.36 5.64
CA LEU A 163 -20.55 12.54 4.27
C LEU A 163 -21.73 11.63 3.93
N PHE A 164 -21.77 10.43 4.50
CA PHE A 164 -22.75 9.38 4.20
C PHE A 164 -23.32 8.76 5.48
N PRO A 165 -24.10 9.54 6.26
CA PRO A 165 -24.66 9.07 7.52
C PRO A 165 -25.66 7.93 7.28
N ALA A 166 -25.58 6.87 8.11
CA ALA A 166 -26.51 5.77 8.06
C ALA A 166 -27.91 6.20 8.53
N ARG A 167 -28.94 5.80 7.77
CA ARG A 167 -30.34 5.89 8.20
C ARG A 167 -30.75 4.65 8.99
N ALA A 168 -30.19 3.49 8.65
CA ALA A 168 -30.41 2.26 9.37
C ALA A 168 -29.86 2.35 10.80
N ARG A 169 -30.63 1.88 11.78
CA ARG A 169 -30.20 1.78 13.19
C ARG A 169 -29.29 0.57 13.44
N SER A 170 -29.46 -0.49 12.65
CA SER A 170 -28.69 -1.72 12.73
C SER A 170 -28.47 -2.32 11.35
N VAL A 171 -27.37 -3.04 11.21
CA VAL A 171 -26.94 -3.73 9.99
C VAL A 171 -26.91 -5.22 10.27
N THR A 172 -27.54 -6.02 9.41
CA THR A 172 -27.50 -7.47 9.51
C THR A 172 -26.24 -8.02 8.83
N LEU A 173 -25.33 -8.59 9.61
CA LEU A 173 -24.14 -9.26 9.09
C LEU A 173 -24.47 -10.64 8.51
N PRO A 174 -23.71 -11.14 7.54
CA PRO A 174 -23.82 -12.51 7.04
C PRO A 174 -23.59 -13.52 8.18
N PRO A 175 -24.21 -14.72 8.09
CA PRO A 175 -23.94 -15.79 9.05
C PRO A 175 -22.45 -16.18 9.00
N ALA A 176 -21.97 -16.67 10.13
CA ALA A 176 -20.60 -17.16 10.24
C ALA A 176 -20.43 -18.44 9.41
N GLY A 177 -19.39 -18.50 8.59
CA GLY A 177 -18.90 -19.76 8.05
C GLY A 177 -18.20 -20.60 9.13
N ASP A 178 -17.88 -21.85 8.80
CA ASP A 178 -17.05 -22.69 9.68
C ASP A 178 -15.66 -22.05 9.83
N THR A 179 -15.21 -21.98 11.09
CA THR A 179 -13.92 -21.34 11.43
C THR A 179 -12.82 -22.37 11.74
N ARG A 180 -13.12 -23.66 11.52
CA ARG A 180 -12.12 -24.70 11.72
C ARG A 180 -11.12 -24.69 10.57
N LEU A 181 -9.86 -24.47 10.91
CA LEU A 181 -8.76 -24.52 9.94
C LEU A 181 -8.40 -25.98 9.66
N ASP A 182 -8.24 -26.31 8.38
CA ASP A 182 -7.67 -27.58 7.97
C ASP A 182 -6.14 -27.59 8.15
N ARG A 183 -5.50 -28.75 7.90
CA ARG A 183 -4.04 -28.90 8.07
C ARG A 183 -3.25 -27.97 7.15
N ARG A 184 -3.71 -27.73 5.93
CA ARG A 184 -3.02 -26.85 4.97
C ARG A 184 -3.17 -25.39 5.38
N GLN A 185 -4.36 -24.99 5.79
CA GLN A 185 -4.63 -23.65 6.30
C GLN A 185 -3.80 -23.34 7.54
N TRP A 186 -3.65 -24.31 8.46
CA TRP A 186 -2.76 -24.17 9.61
C TRP A 186 -1.30 -24.00 9.18
N THR A 187 -0.82 -24.80 8.24
CA THR A 187 0.55 -24.66 7.73
C THR A 187 0.79 -23.26 7.15
N ILE A 188 -0.14 -22.77 6.31
CA ILE A 188 -0.03 -21.45 5.70
C ILE A 188 -0.04 -20.36 6.79
N THR A 189 -0.94 -20.47 7.77
CA THR A 189 -1.02 -19.52 8.88
C THR A 189 0.27 -19.49 9.69
N ILE A 190 0.87 -20.64 10.01
CA ILE A 190 2.13 -20.71 10.73
C ILE A 190 3.25 -20.08 9.92
N VAL A 191 3.39 -20.44 8.64
CA VAL A 191 4.42 -19.85 7.75
C VAL A 191 4.24 -18.35 7.64
N PHE A 192 3.02 -17.87 7.48
CA PHE A 192 2.69 -16.43 7.42
C PHE A 192 3.11 -15.71 8.71
N VAL A 193 2.70 -16.22 9.87
CA VAL A 193 3.03 -15.60 11.16
C VAL A 193 4.55 -15.63 11.41
N VAL A 194 5.21 -16.75 11.13
CA VAL A 194 6.68 -16.88 11.29
C VAL A 194 7.41 -15.91 10.37
N THR A 195 6.99 -15.77 9.12
CA THR A 195 7.60 -14.82 8.18
C THR A 195 7.46 -13.38 8.67
N ILE A 196 6.27 -12.99 9.15
CA ILE A 196 6.08 -11.66 9.74
C ILE A 196 6.97 -11.46 10.96
N LEU A 197 7.02 -12.43 11.87
CA LEU A 197 7.88 -12.34 13.06
C LEU A 197 9.35 -12.20 12.66
N LEU A 198 9.83 -12.94 11.67
CA LEU A 198 11.19 -12.80 11.16
C LEU A 198 11.43 -11.39 10.56
N TRP A 199 10.49 -10.81 9.82
CA TRP A 199 10.61 -9.43 9.34
C TRP A 199 10.65 -8.42 10.49
N LEU A 200 9.82 -8.60 11.52
CA LEU A 200 9.77 -7.71 12.68
C LEU A 200 11.00 -7.83 13.59
N THR A 201 11.66 -8.98 13.58
CA THR A 201 12.85 -9.24 14.41
C THR A 201 14.15 -9.23 13.61
N ALA A 202 14.15 -8.69 12.39
CA ALA A 202 15.30 -8.66 11.49
C ALA A 202 16.56 -8.04 12.12
N GLU A 203 16.40 -7.06 13.01
CA GLU A 203 17.50 -6.42 13.74
C GLU A 203 18.15 -7.36 14.80
N LEU A 204 17.46 -8.43 15.22
CA LEU A 204 18.00 -9.41 16.17
C LEU A 204 18.80 -10.53 15.49
N HIS A 205 18.35 -11.03 14.36
CA HIS A 205 18.96 -12.16 13.67
C HIS A 205 19.78 -11.76 12.42
N HIS A 206 19.73 -10.48 12.04
CA HIS A 206 20.49 -9.89 10.92
C HIS A 206 20.24 -10.53 9.53
N LEU A 207 19.18 -11.33 9.37
CA LEU A 207 18.81 -11.86 8.05
C LEU A 207 18.15 -10.75 7.22
N PRO A 208 18.59 -10.52 5.98
CA PRO A 208 17.96 -9.57 5.08
C PRO A 208 16.48 -9.94 4.85
N SER A 209 15.60 -8.94 4.84
CA SER A 209 14.16 -9.16 4.64
C SER A 209 13.83 -9.88 3.31
N ALA A 210 14.66 -9.69 2.29
CA ALA A 210 14.54 -10.38 1.01
C ALA A 210 14.81 -11.90 1.15
N VAL A 211 15.76 -12.31 1.98
CA VAL A 211 16.05 -13.73 2.25
C VAL A 211 14.87 -14.36 3.00
N VAL A 212 14.36 -13.69 4.01
CA VAL A 212 13.17 -14.14 4.75
C VAL A 212 11.96 -14.31 3.81
N ALA A 213 11.80 -13.43 2.82
CA ALA A 213 10.73 -13.47 1.84
C ALA A 213 10.74 -14.70 0.92
N VAL A 214 11.91 -15.35 0.72
CA VAL A 214 12.03 -16.57 -0.09
C VAL A 214 11.55 -17.81 0.67
N ILE A 215 11.56 -17.80 2.01
CA ILE A 215 11.19 -18.96 2.83
C ILE A 215 9.76 -19.46 2.52
N PRO A 216 8.72 -18.61 2.48
CA PRO A 216 7.38 -19.05 2.10
C PRO A 216 7.32 -19.71 0.72
N ALA A 217 8.05 -19.17 -0.27
CA ALA A 217 8.10 -19.72 -1.61
C ALA A 217 8.62 -21.17 -1.62
N LEU A 218 9.73 -21.43 -0.91
CA LEU A 218 10.31 -22.76 -0.79
C LEU A 218 9.37 -23.72 -0.05
N ILE A 219 8.78 -23.32 1.06
CA ILE A 219 7.88 -24.16 1.85
C ILE A 219 6.60 -24.48 1.05
N PHE A 220 5.95 -23.48 0.46
CA PHE A 220 4.68 -23.68 -0.23
C PHE A 220 4.83 -24.51 -1.52
N THR A 221 5.97 -24.38 -2.21
CA THR A 221 6.30 -25.21 -3.37
C THR A 221 6.65 -26.63 -2.94
N GLY A 222 7.51 -26.80 -1.95
CA GLY A 222 7.96 -28.10 -1.45
C GLY A 222 6.80 -28.94 -0.88
N LEU A 223 5.84 -28.32 -0.21
CA LEU A 223 4.63 -28.96 0.32
C LEU A 223 3.47 -29.03 -0.69
N ARG A 224 3.67 -28.60 -1.94
CA ARG A 224 2.64 -28.54 -2.99
C ARG A 224 1.37 -27.79 -2.54
N ILE A 225 1.54 -26.74 -1.75
CA ILE A 225 0.49 -25.79 -1.38
C ILE A 225 0.19 -24.87 -2.57
N LEU A 226 1.24 -24.33 -3.19
CA LEU A 226 1.18 -23.58 -4.43
C LEU A 226 1.75 -24.42 -5.58
N ASP A 227 1.10 -24.34 -6.74
CA ASP A 227 1.47 -25.00 -7.98
C ASP A 227 1.92 -23.99 -9.04
N LYS A 228 2.24 -24.47 -10.25
CA LYS A 228 2.69 -23.64 -11.37
C LYS A 228 1.68 -22.57 -11.76
N GLU A 229 0.38 -22.88 -11.68
CA GLU A 229 -0.69 -21.94 -12.06
C GLU A 229 -0.77 -20.79 -11.05
N ASP A 230 -0.59 -21.08 -9.76
CA ASP A 230 -0.56 -20.07 -8.70
C ASP A 230 0.61 -19.10 -8.88
N PHE A 231 1.79 -19.61 -9.25
CA PHE A 231 2.93 -18.77 -9.61
C PHE A 231 2.66 -17.91 -10.84
N GLY A 232 1.88 -18.39 -11.81
CA GLY A 232 1.44 -17.60 -12.95
C GLY A 232 0.52 -16.43 -12.59
N ARG A 233 -0.14 -16.50 -11.42
CA ARG A 233 -1.03 -15.43 -10.90
C ARG A 233 -0.33 -14.41 -10.00
N VAL A 234 0.96 -14.59 -9.73
CA VAL A 234 1.79 -13.58 -9.05
C VAL A 234 1.83 -12.31 -9.91
N GLY A 235 1.84 -11.15 -9.30
CA GLY A 235 1.86 -9.84 -9.97
C GLY A 235 3.20 -9.54 -10.65
N TRP A 236 3.56 -10.31 -11.67
CA TRP A 236 4.80 -10.18 -12.43
C TRP A 236 4.92 -8.82 -13.12
N ASP A 237 3.80 -8.30 -13.62
CA ASP A 237 3.71 -6.96 -14.20
C ASP A 237 4.16 -5.88 -13.22
N ILE A 238 3.78 -5.99 -11.95
CA ILE A 238 4.18 -5.08 -10.89
C ILE A 238 5.69 -5.21 -10.60
N LEU A 239 6.21 -6.44 -10.50
CA LEU A 239 7.64 -6.69 -10.25
C LEU A 239 8.51 -6.14 -11.38
N ILE A 240 8.10 -6.34 -12.64
CA ILE A 240 8.77 -5.79 -13.81
C ILE A 240 8.72 -4.26 -13.80
N LEU A 241 7.56 -3.67 -13.49
CA LEU A 241 7.41 -2.22 -13.41
C LEU A 241 8.30 -1.61 -12.30
N MET A 242 8.42 -2.30 -11.16
CA MET A 242 9.33 -1.89 -10.07
C MET A 242 10.80 -1.93 -10.54
N GLY A 243 11.23 -3.02 -11.17
CA GLY A 243 12.58 -3.14 -11.72
C GLY A 243 12.88 -2.06 -12.76
N GLY A 244 11.92 -1.76 -13.64
CA GLY A 244 11.99 -0.65 -14.59
C GLY A 244 12.12 0.72 -13.92
N GLY A 245 11.38 0.95 -12.83
CA GLY A 245 11.47 2.18 -12.04
C GLY A 245 12.83 2.37 -11.37
N LEU A 246 13.39 1.31 -10.78
CA LEU A 246 14.72 1.33 -10.20
C LEU A 246 15.80 1.53 -11.30
N SER A 247 15.65 0.85 -12.43
CA SER A 247 16.53 1.04 -13.60
C SER A 247 16.48 2.48 -14.15
N LEU A 248 15.28 3.10 -14.17
CA LEU A 248 15.13 4.51 -14.53
C LEU A 248 15.89 5.41 -13.54
N GLY A 249 15.89 5.09 -12.25
CA GLY A 249 16.68 5.77 -11.22
C GLY A 249 18.18 5.76 -11.56
N VAL A 250 18.70 4.60 -11.94
CA VAL A 250 20.08 4.45 -12.41
C VAL A 250 20.32 5.32 -13.65
N ALA A 251 19.42 5.28 -14.63
CA ALA A 251 19.56 6.06 -15.85
C ALA A 251 19.57 7.58 -15.60
N ILE A 252 18.73 8.07 -14.70
CA ILE A 252 18.67 9.49 -14.30
C ILE A 252 19.99 9.91 -13.65
N ARG A 253 20.57 9.07 -12.80
CA ARG A 253 21.85 9.34 -12.13
C ARG A 253 23.01 9.34 -13.13
N GLU A 254 23.11 8.29 -13.94
CA GLU A 254 24.22 8.11 -14.89
C GLU A 254 24.20 9.13 -16.05
N SER A 255 23.02 9.61 -16.46
CA SER A 255 22.87 10.62 -17.50
C SER A 255 23.23 12.04 -17.05
N GLY A 256 23.35 12.28 -15.74
CA GLY A 256 23.53 13.62 -15.21
C GLY A 256 22.26 14.50 -15.28
N LEU A 257 21.10 13.89 -15.58
CA LEU A 257 19.84 14.62 -15.70
C LEU A 257 19.51 15.40 -14.42
N THR A 258 19.78 14.81 -13.25
CA THR A 258 19.57 15.48 -11.96
C THR A 258 20.43 16.74 -11.83
N ALA A 259 21.72 16.65 -12.17
CA ALA A 259 22.63 17.80 -12.12
C ALA A 259 22.17 18.91 -13.06
N TRP A 260 21.76 18.57 -14.28
CA TRP A 260 21.18 19.51 -15.23
C TRP A 260 19.89 20.15 -14.70
N ALA A 261 18.96 19.37 -14.16
CA ALA A 261 17.70 19.86 -13.61
C ALA A 261 17.93 20.84 -12.44
N LEU A 262 18.93 20.59 -11.59
CA LEU A 262 19.33 21.51 -10.50
C LEU A 262 19.87 22.85 -11.01
N THR A 263 20.37 22.93 -12.26
CA THR A 263 20.75 24.22 -12.86
C THR A 263 19.55 25.07 -13.28
N LEU A 264 18.43 24.41 -13.61
CA LEU A 264 17.19 25.07 -14.03
C LEU A 264 16.33 25.53 -12.85
N VAL A 265 16.32 24.76 -11.77
CA VAL A 265 15.47 25.01 -10.61
C VAL A 265 16.33 25.34 -9.40
N ARG A 266 16.26 26.59 -8.93
CA ARG A 266 16.98 27.04 -7.72
C ARG A 266 16.27 26.49 -6.47
N LEU A 267 16.47 25.21 -6.13
CA LEU A 267 15.91 24.57 -4.94
C LEU A 267 16.72 24.88 -3.67
N GLY A 268 17.96 25.34 -3.80
CA GLY A 268 18.94 25.51 -2.71
C GLY A 268 18.60 26.55 -1.64
N GLY A 269 17.46 27.23 -1.72
CA GLY A 269 17.01 28.18 -0.69
C GLY A 269 15.65 27.80 -0.08
N LEU A 270 15.03 26.70 -0.51
CA LEU A 270 13.72 26.31 -0.02
C LEU A 270 13.84 25.55 1.30
N ASN A 271 12.91 25.82 2.21
CA ASN A 271 12.75 25.02 3.42
C ASN A 271 12.51 23.54 3.06
N PRO A 272 13.25 22.59 3.66
CA PRO A 272 13.09 21.15 3.34
C PRO A 272 11.66 20.62 3.51
N ILE A 273 10.89 21.16 4.45
CA ILE A 273 9.48 20.78 4.63
C ILE A 273 8.65 21.26 3.44
N LEU A 274 8.88 22.50 2.98
CA LEU A 274 8.18 23.04 1.80
C LEU A 274 8.53 22.27 0.54
N LEU A 275 9.78 21.90 0.35
CA LEU A 275 10.24 21.09 -0.77
C LEU A 275 9.56 19.70 -0.76
N THR A 276 9.52 19.06 0.41
CA THR A 276 8.81 17.78 0.61
C THR A 276 7.32 17.92 0.28
N ALA A 277 6.68 18.99 0.74
CA ALA A 277 5.27 19.25 0.45
C ALA A 277 5.03 19.45 -1.06
N ILE A 278 5.86 20.22 -1.75
CA ILE A 278 5.76 20.46 -3.19
C ILE A 278 5.86 19.12 -3.96
N PHE A 279 6.90 18.31 -3.69
CA PHE A 279 7.06 17.02 -4.36
C PHE A 279 5.88 16.09 -4.08
N THR A 280 5.39 16.05 -2.83
CA THR A 280 4.24 15.22 -2.47
C THR A 280 2.97 15.68 -3.17
N VAL A 281 2.70 16.99 -3.25
CA VAL A 281 1.54 17.55 -3.97
C VAL A 281 1.60 17.20 -5.45
N VAL A 282 2.75 17.43 -6.10
CA VAL A 282 2.93 17.09 -7.52
C VAL A 282 2.68 15.61 -7.75
N ALA A 283 3.26 14.74 -6.92
CA ALA A 283 3.08 13.31 -7.03
C ALA A 283 1.62 12.87 -6.80
N MET A 284 0.91 13.46 -5.84
CA MET A 284 -0.51 13.20 -5.59
C MET A 284 -1.41 13.67 -6.72
N ILE A 285 -1.05 14.75 -7.41
CA ILE A 285 -1.77 15.20 -8.62
C ILE A 285 -1.53 14.22 -9.76
N VAL A 286 -0.28 13.87 -10.04
CA VAL A 286 0.08 12.95 -11.13
C VAL A 286 -0.56 11.59 -10.94
N THR A 287 -0.50 11.02 -9.73
CA THR A 287 -1.08 9.70 -9.43
C THR A 287 -2.61 9.67 -9.54
N THR A 288 -3.28 10.80 -9.52
CA THR A 288 -4.73 10.86 -9.78
C THR A 288 -5.08 10.39 -11.19
N PHE A 289 -4.17 10.56 -12.17
CA PHE A 289 -4.40 10.26 -13.58
C PHE A 289 -3.68 8.99 -14.07
N ILE A 290 -2.61 8.58 -13.37
CA ILE A 290 -1.85 7.37 -13.66
C ILE A 290 -1.71 6.52 -12.40
N SER A 291 -1.28 5.24 -12.53
CA SER A 291 -1.17 4.35 -11.38
C SER A 291 -0.16 4.83 -10.35
N ASN A 292 -0.40 4.50 -9.06
CA ASN A 292 0.52 4.82 -7.96
C ASN A 292 1.93 4.26 -8.23
N THR A 293 2.01 3.02 -8.74
CA THR A 293 3.30 2.37 -9.06
C THR A 293 4.05 3.12 -10.15
N SER A 294 3.36 3.50 -11.25
CA SER A 294 3.97 4.25 -12.34
C SER A 294 4.42 5.64 -11.89
N THR A 295 3.61 6.32 -11.08
CA THR A 295 3.97 7.63 -10.50
C THR A 295 5.20 7.53 -9.62
N ALA A 296 5.25 6.52 -8.74
CA ALA A 296 6.40 6.29 -7.87
C ALA A 296 7.66 5.97 -8.67
N ALA A 297 7.55 5.06 -9.66
CA ALA A 297 8.67 4.68 -10.53
C ALA A 297 9.26 5.88 -11.30
N LEU A 298 8.41 6.83 -11.72
CA LEU A 298 8.82 8.03 -12.44
C LEU A 298 9.39 9.10 -11.51
N LEU A 299 8.70 9.42 -10.42
CA LEU A 299 9.01 10.60 -9.62
C LEU A 299 10.00 10.35 -8.48
N LEU A 300 10.02 9.16 -7.86
CA LEU A 300 10.91 8.92 -6.72
C LEU A 300 12.39 9.06 -7.07
N PRO A 301 12.90 8.56 -8.23
CA PRO A 301 14.29 8.79 -8.62
C PRO A 301 14.63 10.28 -8.79
N LEU A 302 13.69 11.06 -9.36
CA LEU A 302 13.86 12.51 -9.53
C LEU A 302 13.87 13.22 -8.17
N VAL A 303 12.94 12.88 -7.30
CA VAL A 303 12.85 13.44 -5.95
C VAL A 303 14.10 13.14 -5.14
N ALA A 304 14.62 11.91 -5.21
CA ALA A 304 15.85 11.53 -4.54
C ALA A 304 17.05 12.32 -5.05
N GLY A 305 17.19 12.44 -6.36
CA GLY A 305 18.30 13.16 -6.97
C GLY A 305 18.25 14.68 -6.76
N LEU A 306 17.05 15.27 -6.67
CA LEU A 306 16.87 16.71 -6.46
C LEU A 306 16.95 17.12 -4.96
N SER A 307 16.99 16.17 -4.05
CA SER A 307 16.95 16.44 -2.61
C SER A 307 18.31 16.22 -1.96
N PRO A 308 18.88 17.21 -1.26
CA PRO A 308 20.12 17.02 -0.50
C PRO A 308 20.00 15.92 0.58
N HIS A 309 18.82 15.77 1.17
CA HIS A 309 18.48 14.75 2.15
C HIS A 309 17.25 13.96 1.65
N PRO A 310 17.44 12.90 0.83
CA PRO A 310 16.35 12.27 0.09
C PRO A 310 15.38 11.45 0.93
N ALA A 311 15.76 11.01 2.15
CA ALA A 311 14.95 10.13 2.97
C ALA A 311 13.52 10.67 3.19
N VAL A 312 13.41 11.90 3.67
CA VAL A 312 12.13 12.52 4.03
C VAL A 312 11.23 12.73 2.81
N PRO A 313 11.67 13.39 1.72
CA PRO A 313 10.81 13.62 0.57
C PRO A 313 10.47 12.32 -0.19
N VAL A 314 11.38 11.36 -0.28
CA VAL A 314 11.11 10.06 -0.92
C VAL A 314 10.03 9.29 -0.15
N LEU A 315 10.14 9.21 1.19
CA LEU A 315 9.11 8.57 2.02
C LEU A 315 7.76 9.29 1.92
N ALA A 316 7.76 10.62 1.99
CA ALA A 316 6.53 11.41 1.91
C ALA A 316 5.83 11.25 0.55
N VAL A 317 6.59 11.25 -0.55
CA VAL A 317 6.05 11.03 -1.91
C VAL A 317 5.52 9.60 -2.05
N ALA A 318 6.26 8.57 -1.62
CA ALA A 318 5.83 7.18 -1.72
C ALA A 318 4.51 6.93 -0.97
N ILE A 319 4.39 7.49 0.24
CA ILE A 319 3.17 7.42 1.04
C ILE A 319 2.07 8.27 0.40
N GLY A 320 2.39 9.49 -0.04
CA GLY A 320 1.46 10.42 -0.65
C GLY A 320 0.76 9.87 -1.89
N VAL A 321 1.51 9.24 -2.82
CA VAL A 321 0.91 8.63 -4.02
C VAL A 321 -0.06 7.50 -3.66
N SER A 322 0.23 6.75 -2.60
CA SER A 322 -0.58 5.61 -2.17
C SER A 322 -1.90 6.02 -1.49
N VAL A 323 -1.96 7.24 -0.93
CA VAL A 323 -3.15 7.77 -0.26
C VAL A 323 -3.94 8.77 -1.10
N SER A 324 -3.58 8.98 -2.36
CA SER A 324 -4.34 9.78 -3.32
C SER A 324 -5.40 8.93 -4.01
N MET A 325 -6.69 9.19 -3.76
CA MET A 325 -7.82 8.29 -4.14
C MET A 325 -8.98 9.04 -4.79
N VAL A 326 -8.66 9.99 -5.69
CA VAL A 326 -9.66 10.93 -6.22
C VAL A 326 -10.54 10.30 -7.30
N LEU A 327 -9.94 9.54 -8.23
CA LEU A 327 -10.65 8.99 -9.39
C LEU A 327 -10.69 7.45 -9.39
N PRO A 328 -11.69 6.85 -10.06
CA PRO A 328 -11.72 5.39 -10.22
C PRO A 328 -10.50 4.81 -10.93
N VAL A 329 -9.92 5.54 -11.87
CA VAL A 329 -8.76 5.10 -12.66
C VAL A 329 -7.44 5.14 -11.88
N SER A 330 -7.37 5.88 -10.77
CA SER A 330 -6.13 6.07 -10.01
C SER A 330 -5.61 4.77 -9.40
N THR A 331 -6.51 3.86 -8.98
CA THR A 331 -6.13 2.56 -8.43
C THR A 331 -7.14 1.46 -8.80
N PRO A 332 -6.69 0.19 -8.99
CA PRO A 332 -7.62 -0.92 -9.21
C PRO A 332 -8.66 -1.10 -8.09
N PRO A 333 -8.35 -0.92 -6.79
CA PRO A 333 -9.34 -0.88 -5.72
C PRO A 333 -10.49 0.11 -5.95
N ASN A 334 -10.16 1.33 -6.38
CA ASN A 334 -11.17 2.34 -6.68
C ASN A 334 -12.06 1.95 -7.88
N ALA A 335 -11.45 1.33 -8.90
CA ALA A 335 -12.18 0.82 -10.06
C ALA A 335 -13.18 -0.27 -9.67
N ILE A 336 -12.82 -1.17 -8.75
CA ILE A 336 -13.73 -2.22 -8.22
C ILE A 336 -14.93 -1.57 -7.51
N ALA A 337 -14.68 -0.58 -6.66
CA ALA A 337 -15.77 0.13 -5.96
C ALA A 337 -16.69 0.86 -6.95
N TYR A 338 -16.13 1.53 -7.94
CA TYR A 338 -16.89 2.18 -9.01
C TYR A 338 -17.70 1.18 -9.84
N GLY A 339 -17.09 0.03 -10.19
CA GLY A 339 -17.74 -1.07 -10.92
C GLY A 339 -18.95 -1.69 -10.20
N SER A 340 -19.11 -1.47 -8.90
CA SER A 340 -20.31 -1.88 -8.15
C SER A 340 -21.58 -1.15 -8.58
N GLY A 341 -21.47 -0.02 -9.30
CA GLY A 341 -22.59 0.82 -9.71
C GLY A 341 -23.23 1.64 -8.59
N LEU A 342 -22.74 1.56 -7.35
CA LEU A 342 -23.27 2.25 -6.17
C LEU A 342 -22.64 3.62 -5.94
N VAL A 343 -21.51 3.90 -6.58
CA VAL A 343 -20.73 5.13 -6.40
C VAL A 343 -20.50 5.82 -7.74
N SER A 344 -20.88 7.07 -7.85
CA SER A 344 -20.57 7.89 -9.02
C SER A 344 -19.12 8.44 -8.94
N VAL A 345 -18.53 8.76 -10.10
CA VAL A 345 -17.23 9.43 -10.19
C VAL A 345 -17.19 10.70 -9.34
N ARG A 346 -18.26 11.51 -9.41
CA ARG A 346 -18.38 12.75 -8.64
C ARG A 346 -18.37 12.50 -7.13
N THR A 347 -19.05 11.46 -6.67
CA THR A 347 -19.10 11.09 -5.24
C THR A 347 -17.74 10.62 -4.76
N MET A 348 -17.07 9.76 -5.53
CA MET A 348 -15.72 9.30 -5.22
C MET A 348 -14.73 10.46 -5.22
N ALA A 349 -14.76 11.30 -6.25
CA ALA A 349 -13.86 12.45 -6.37
C ALA A 349 -14.02 13.43 -5.20
N ARG A 350 -15.26 13.72 -4.79
CA ARG A 350 -15.51 14.61 -3.63
C ARG A 350 -14.92 14.05 -2.34
N ALA A 351 -15.20 12.79 -2.02
CA ALA A 351 -14.69 12.14 -0.81
C ALA A 351 -13.16 11.98 -0.87
N GLY A 352 -12.65 11.52 -2.02
CA GLY A 352 -11.21 11.31 -2.24
C GLY A 352 -10.41 12.61 -2.21
N LEU A 353 -10.91 13.71 -2.79
CA LEU A 353 -10.21 15.00 -2.78
C LEU A 353 -10.09 15.57 -1.35
N ILE A 354 -11.20 15.53 -0.58
CA ILE A 354 -11.18 15.97 0.82
C ILE A 354 -10.17 15.13 1.62
N LEU A 355 -10.23 13.81 1.48
CA LEU A 355 -9.32 12.92 2.16
C LEU A 355 -7.87 13.17 1.75
N SER A 356 -7.58 13.27 0.45
CA SER A 356 -6.23 13.49 -0.07
C SER A 356 -5.63 14.82 0.42
N ALA A 357 -6.44 15.88 0.52
CA ALA A 357 -5.99 17.17 1.05
C ALA A 357 -5.59 17.06 2.54
N ILE A 358 -6.39 16.35 3.35
CA ILE A 358 -6.06 16.14 4.77
C ILE A 358 -4.87 15.19 4.90
N ALA A 359 -4.85 14.11 4.10
CA ALA A 359 -3.77 13.14 4.09
C ALA A 359 -2.43 13.76 3.71
N LEU A 360 -2.40 14.72 2.77
CA LEU A 360 -1.18 15.48 2.43
C LEU A 360 -0.54 16.11 3.68
N VAL A 361 -1.34 16.78 4.51
CA VAL A 361 -0.85 17.42 5.72
C VAL A 361 -0.33 16.37 6.73
N ILE A 362 -1.09 15.29 6.92
CA ILE A 362 -0.70 14.19 7.82
C ILE A 362 0.59 13.52 7.33
N VAL A 363 0.71 13.27 6.03
CA VAL A 363 1.90 12.64 5.43
C VAL A 363 3.12 13.54 5.59
N VAL A 364 3.04 14.80 5.18
CA VAL A 364 4.19 15.70 5.24
C VAL A 364 4.65 15.91 6.69
N LEU A 365 3.74 16.28 7.58
CA LEU A 365 4.09 16.53 8.98
C LEU A 365 4.43 15.25 9.74
N GLY A 366 3.70 14.16 9.49
CA GLY A 366 3.95 12.85 10.11
C GLY A 366 5.29 12.27 9.69
N VAL A 367 5.60 12.27 8.39
CA VAL A 367 6.90 11.75 7.91
C VAL A 367 8.04 12.61 8.43
N VAL A 368 7.95 13.96 8.31
CA VAL A 368 9.00 14.86 8.83
C VAL A 368 9.20 14.69 10.34
N GLY A 369 8.11 14.60 11.12
CA GLY A 369 8.20 14.45 12.58
C GLY A 369 8.79 13.10 12.99
N LEU A 370 8.28 12.01 12.41
CA LEU A 370 8.71 10.67 12.76
C LEU A 370 10.14 10.37 12.28
N THR A 371 10.53 10.82 11.08
CA THR A 371 11.90 10.64 10.58
C THR A 371 12.94 11.42 11.41
N ARG A 372 12.58 12.59 11.94
CA ARG A 372 13.43 13.31 12.88
C ARG A 372 13.62 12.55 14.19
N LEU A 373 12.51 12.00 14.74
CA LEU A 373 12.56 11.19 15.98
C LEU A 373 13.40 9.92 15.79
N LEU A 374 13.40 9.34 14.60
CA LEU A 374 14.13 8.11 14.26
C LEU A 374 15.57 8.36 13.77
N GLY A 375 16.00 9.63 13.67
CA GLY A 375 17.35 10.00 13.27
C GLY A 375 17.64 9.89 11.77
N TYR A 376 16.62 9.86 10.89
CA TYR A 376 16.79 9.85 9.44
C TYR A 376 16.94 11.23 8.80
N ALA A 377 16.78 12.28 9.57
CA ALA A 377 16.78 13.66 9.09
C ALA A 377 18.16 14.31 9.13
N GLN A 378 19.23 13.52 9.27
CA GLN A 378 20.63 14.01 9.21
C GLN A 378 21.20 13.85 7.82
#